data_90026e7b81a976147c48b6dd34e5d8bc
#
_entry.id   90026e7b81a976147c48b6dd34e5d8bc
#
_cell.length_a   1.000
_cell.length_b   1.000
_cell.length_c   1.000
_cell.angle_alpha   90.00
_cell.angle_beta   90.00
_cell.angle_gamma   90.00
#
_symmetry.space_group_name_H-M   'P 1'
#
loop_
_entity.id
_entity.type
_entity.pdbx_description
1 polymer ?
#
loop_
_entity_poly.entity_id
_entity_poly.type
_entity_poly.pdbx_seq_one_letter_code
_entity_poly.pdbx_strand_id
1 'polypeptide(L)'
;IELSMRVMDMDSQRCKMELSNVLDNIRNVISNTRKMIYNLRPMSVDDIGIDVTLKHAIAKIEQEWNRKIEYIIIGKPFHVKPVVALSLLRIMQEACTNALKYADAKEICVVLEYTENDISLVIEDDGIGFNTKKKVAKTKNSGFGLSIMKERVHLLSGEIQIKSEEGKGTTISIRVPNFVEEEENE
;
A
#
# COMPACT_ATOMS: atom_id res chain seq x y z
N ILE A 1 16.97 14.95 -24.85
CA ILE A 1 18.43 15.05 -25.09
C ILE A 1 18.71 15.44 -26.53
N GLU A 2 18.23 14.71 -27.56
CA GLU A 2 18.45 15.05 -28.97
C GLU A 2 17.96 16.47 -29.33
N LEU A 3 16.79 16.88 -28.84
CA LEU A 3 16.26 18.22 -29.03
C LEU A 3 17.13 19.28 -28.35
N SER A 4 17.60 18.99 -27.14
CA SER A 4 18.50 19.89 -26.39
C SER A 4 19.84 20.06 -27.07
N MET A 5 20.36 19.02 -27.71
CA MET A 5 21.59 19.11 -28.52
C MET A 5 21.43 19.99 -29.75
N ARG A 6 20.25 19.96 -30.41
CA ARG A 6 19.95 20.81 -31.58
C ARG A 6 19.72 22.28 -31.23
N VAL A 7 19.24 22.55 -30.02
CA VAL A 7 18.91 23.91 -29.54
C VAL A 7 20.09 24.61 -28.84
N MET A 8 21.14 23.84 -28.50
CA MET A 8 22.29 24.33 -27.73
C MET A 8 23.03 25.48 -28.42
N ASP A 9 23.06 25.49 -29.75
CA ASP A 9 23.70 26.53 -30.55
C ASP A 9 22.81 27.78 -30.77
N MET A 10 21.50 27.69 -30.48
CA MET A 10 20.50 28.73 -30.74
C MET A 10 20.02 29.46 -29.49
N ASP A 11 19.88 28.76 -28.38
CA ASP A 11 19.38 29.31 -27.11
C ASP A 11 19.85 28.51 -25.89
N SER A 12 20.93 28.98 -25.27
CA SER A 12 21.55 28.30 -24.11
C SER A 12 20.61 28.25 -22.88
N GLN A 13 19.70 29.21 -22.68
CA GLN A 13 18.77 29.22 -21.56
C GLN A 13 17.66 28.16 -21.75
N ARG A 14 17.14 28.08 -22.95
CA ARG A 14 16.12 27.07 -23.29
C ARG A 14 16.68 25.67 -23.22
N CYS A 15 17.92 25.46 -23.64
CA CYS A 15 18.63 24.18 -23.52
C CYS A 15 18.78 23.78 -22.03
N LYS A 16 19.15 24.72 -21.14
CA LYS A 16 19.23 24.44 -19.70
C LYS A 16 17.90 24.08 -19.08
N MET A 17 16.80 24.73 -19.46
CA MET A 17 15.45 24.38 -19.01
C MET A 17 15.06 22.97 -19.44
N GLU A 18 15.26 22.62 -20.71
CA GLU A 18 14.95 21.27 -21.22
C GLU A 18 15.78 20.19 -20.53
N LEU A 19 17.08 20.42 -20.30
CA LEU A 19 17.93 19.51 -19.54
C LEU A 19 17.51 19.36 -18.09
N SER A 20 17.06 20.45 -17.44
CA SER A 20 16.52 20.40 -16.09
C SER A 20 15.25 19.53 -16.03
N ASN A 21 14.33 19.73 -16.95
CA ASN A 21 13.10 18.92 -17.07
C ASN A 21 13.41 17.43 -17.30
N VAL A 22 14.39 17.13 -18.15
CA VAL A 22 14.84 15.75 -18.37
C VAL A 22 15.46 15.15 -17.11
N LEU A 23 16.28 15.90 -16.38
CA LEU A 23 16.86 15.49 -15.10
C LEU A 23 15.80 15.16 -14.05
N ASP A 24 14.79 16.01 -13.93
CA ASP A 24 13.69 15.79 -12.97
C ASP A 24 12.82 14.58 -13.36
N ASN A 25 12.57 14.39 -14.65
CA ASN A 25 11.90 13.19 -15.14
C ASN A 25 12.71 11.91 -14.85
N ILE A 26 14.04 11.93 -15.08
CA ILE A 26 14.93 10.79 -14.76
C ILE A 26 14.93 10.52 -13.26
N ARG A 27 15.01 11.53 -12.41
CA ARG A 27 14.94 11.37 -10.95
C ARG A 27 13.62 10.76 -10.51
N ASN A 28 12.51 11.19 -11.10
CA ASN A 28 11.20 10.63 -10.84
C ASN A 28 11.09 9.16 -11.28
N VAL A 29 11.61 8.82 -12.44
CA VAL A 29 11.66 7.42 -12.93
C VAL A 29 12.52 6.57 -11.99
N ILE A 30 13.73 7.02 -11.61
CA ILE A 30 14.61 6.32 -10.68
C ILE A 30 13.92 6.13 -9.33
N SER A 31 13.27 7.16 -8.79
CA SER A 31 12.53 7.09 -7.53
C SER A 31 11.39 6.06 -7.61
N ASN A 32 10.62 6.10 -8.68
CA ASN A 32 9.53 5.15 -8.91
C ASN A 32 10.03 3.72 -9.11
N THR A 33 11.12 3.53 -9.86
CA THR A 33 11.76 2.22 -10.05
C THR A 33 12.33 1.68 -8.73
N ARG A 34 12.98 2.53 -7.92
CA ARG A 34 13.42 2.14 -6.57
C ARG A 34 12.25 1.77 -5.67
N LYS A 35 11.17 2.53 -5.70
CA LYS A 35 9.92 2.17 -4.99
C LYS A 35 9.37 0.84 -5.47
N MET A 36 9.38 0.56 -6.78
CA MET A 36 8.97 -0.73 -7.33
C MET A 36 9.89 -1.87 -6.85
N ILE A 37 11.21 -1.69 -6.90
CA ILE A 37 12.19 -2.71 -6.45
C ILE A 37 12.08 -2.92 -4.94
N TYR A 38 12.01 -1.86 -4.15
CA TYR A 38 11.77 -1.94 -2.70
C TYR A 38 10.40 -2.57 -2.39
N ASN A 39 9.45 -2.40 -3.30
CA ASN A 39 8.14 -3.02 -3.24
C ASN A 39 8.14 -4.51 -3.62
N LEU A 40 9.16 -4.99 -4.33
CA LEU A 40 9.22 -6.36 -4.85
C LEU A 40 9.82 -7.37 -3.85
N ARG A 41 10.60 -6.93 -2.83
CA ARG A 41 11.20 -7.85 -1.86
C ARG A 41 11.63 -7.14 -0.56
N PRO A 42 10.76 -6.97 0.44
CA PRO A 42 11.23 -6.70 1.79
C PRO A 42 11.95 -7.96 2.28
N MET A 43 13.26 -7.87 2.49
CA MET A 43 14.10 -8.99 2.97
C MET A 43 13.72 -9.51 4.37
N SER A 44 12.73 -8.93 5.02
CA SER A 44 12.34 -9.22 6.40
C SER A 44 11.07 -10.07 6.56
N VAL A 45 10.34 -10.35 5.49
CA VAL A 45 9.06 -11.07 5.61
C VAL A 45 9.27 -12.57 5.82
N ASP A 46 10.35 -13.13 5.25
CA ASP A 46 10.61 -14.57 5.29
C ASP A 46 11.13 -15.03 6.66
N ASP A 47 11.90 -14.18 7.38
CA ASP A 47 12.59 -14.56 8.61
C ASP A 47 11.89 -14.05 9.89
N ILE A 48 11.12 -12.97 9.83
CA ILE A 48 10.65 -12.22 11.02
C ILE A 48 9.16 -12.39 11.29
N GLY A 49 8.38 -12.83 10.30
CA GLY A 49 6.93 -12.92 10.38
C GLY A 49 6.19 -11.61 10.00
N ILE A 50 4.91 -11.78 9.60
CA ILE A 50 4.09 -10.66 9.11
C ILE A 50 3.73 -9.68 10.23
N ASP A 51 3.46 -10.14 11.42
CA ASP A 51 3.10 -9.36 12.60
C ASP A 51 4.17 -8.32 12.94
N VAL A 52 5.44 -8.72 12.98
CA VAL A 52 6.58 -7.83 13.23
C VAL A 52 6.80 -6.90 12.01
N THR A 53 6.62 -7.41 10.81
CA THR A 53 6.77 -6.62 9.58
C THR A 53 5.74 -5.49 9.51
N LEU A 54 4.46 -5.78 9.82
CA LEU A 54 3.41 -4.75 9.90
C LEU A 54 3.71 -3.74 11.00
N LYS A 55 4.13 -4.19 12.18
CA LYS A 55 4.48 -3.32 13.30
C LYS A 55 5.59 -2.32 12.92
N HIS A 56 6.64 -2.77 12.26
CA HIS A 56 7.71 -1.89 11.79
C HIS A 56 7.22 -0.90 10.73
N ALA A 57 6.37 -1.33 9.80
CA ALA A 57 5.81 -0.45 8.79
C ALA A 57 4.87 0.60 9.40
N ILE A 58 4.07 0.23 10.38
CA ILE A 58 3.21 1.14 11.14
C ILE A 58 4.06 2.18 11.88
N ALA A 59 5.10 1.77 12.61
CA ALA A 59 5.99 2.69 13.33
C ALA A 59 6.63 3.72 12.38
N LYS A 60 6.98 3.32 11.16
CA LYS A 60 7.49 4.24 10.14
C LYS A 60 6.43 5.25 9.68
N ILE A 61 5.19 4.81 9.46
CA ILE A 61 4.08 5.70 9.10
C ILE A 61 3.80 6.69 10.23
N GLU A 62 3.75 6.21 11.49
CA GLU A 62 3.56 7.05 12.67
C GLU A 62 4.62 8.17 12.76
N GLN A 63 5.89 7.81 12.50
CA GLN A 63 6.99 8.77 12.52
C GLN A 63 6.88 9.79 11.37
N GLU A 64 6.53 9.34 10.15
CA GLU A 64 6.43 10.20 8.98
C GLU A 64 5.28 11.21 9.10
N TRP A 65 4.15 10.78 9.64
CA TRP A 65 2.93 11.59 9.73
C TRP A 65 2.69 12.22 11.11
N ASN A 66 3.51 11.88 12.10
CA ASN A 66 3.34 12.28 13.50
C ASN A 66 1.93 11.97 14.01
N ARG A 67 1.45 10.76 13.73
CA ARG A 67 0.14 10.23 14.11
C ARG A 67 0.30 8.85 14.72
N LYS A 68 -0.57 8.50 15.67
CA LYS A 68 -0.62 7.17 16.28
C LYS A 68 -1.56 6.27 15.50
N ILE A 69 -1.16 4.99 15.37
CA ILE A 69 -1.95 3.93 14.74
C ILE A 69 -2.04 2.80 15.75
N GLU A 70 -3.25 2.46 16.15
CA GLU A 70 -3.47 1.31 17.00
C GLU A 70 -3.23 0.03 16.21
N TYR A 71 -2.43 -0.91 16.78
CA TYR A 71 -2.14 -2.18 16.15
C TYR A 71 -2.45 -3.33 17.09
N ILE A 72 -3.39 -4.19 16.71
CA ILE A 72 -3.89 -5.31 17.50
C ILE A 72 -3.63 -6.61 16.76
N ILE A 73 -3.14 -7.62 17.49
CA ILE A 73 -2.95 -8.98 16.97
C ILE A 73 -3.89 -9.91 17.75
N ILE A 74 -4.67 -10.70 17.03
CA ILE A 74 -5.62 -11.67 17.57
C ILE A 74 -5.26 -13.07 17.08
N GLY A 75 -5.38 -14.05 17.96
CA GLY A 75 -5.12 -15.45 17.63
C GLY A 75 -3.65 -15.85 17.78
N LYS A 76 -3.33 -17.08 17.39
CA LYS A 76 -1.98 -17.64 17.48
C LYS A 76 -1.28 -17.50 16.12
N PRO A 77 -0.15 -16.76 16.05
CA PRO A 77 0.59 -16.61 14.81
C PRO A 77 1.02 -17.96 14.22
N PHE A 78 0.92 -18.05 12.89
CA PHE A 78 1.45 -19.15 12.10
C PHE A 78 2.28 -18.60 10.94
N HIS A 79 3.02 -19.47 10.27
CA HIS A 79 3.81 -19.08 9.10
C HIS A 79 2.90 -18.69 7.94
N VAL A 80 3.04 -17.45 7.46
CA VAL A 80 2.27 -16.90 6.34
C VAL A 80 3.15 -16.86 5.10
N LYS A 81 2.66 -17.40 3.98
CA LYS A 81 3.41 -17.38 2.71
C LYS A 81 3.88 -15.95 2.38
N PRO A 82 5.14 -15.76 1.93
CA PRO A 82 5.72 -14.42 1.68
C PRO A 82 4.87 -13.54 0.75
N VAL A 83 4.24 -14.13 -0.26
CA VAL A 83 3.36 -13.41 -1.20
C VAL A 83 2.12 -12.84 -0.51
N VAL A 84 1.54 -13.57 0.45
CA VAL A 84 0.40 -13.13 1.26
C VAL A 84 0.84 -12.00 2.18
N ALA A 85 1.90 -12.23 2.95
CA ALA A 85 2.44 -11.25 3.89
C ALA A 85 2.81 -9.93 3.20
N LEU A 86 3.45 -9.98 2.02
CA LEU A 86 3.78 -8.81 1.23
C LEU A 86 2.53 -8.08 0.73
N SER A 87 1.52 -8.81 0.28
CA SER A 87 0.27 -8.22 -0.20
C SER A 87 -0.48 -7.51 0.92
N LEU A 88 -0.60 -8.15 2.09
CA LEU A 88 -1.24 -7.55 3.27
C LEU A 88 -0.48 -6.31 3.75
N LEU A 89 0.87 -6.37 3.79
CA LEU A 89 1.71 -5.20 4.09
C LEU A 89 1.41 -4.02 3.15
N ARG A 90 1.33 -4.27 1.84
CA ARG A 90 1.04 -3.22 0.85
C ARG A 90 -0.34 -2.61 1.01
N ILE A 91 -1.32 -3.46 1.27
CA ILE A 91 -2.69 -2.99 1.46
C ILE A 91 -2.77 -2.14 2.73
N MET A 92 -2.15 -2.57 3.82
CA MET A 92 -2.09 -1.79 5.06
C MET A 92 -1.42 -0.43 4.83
N GLN A 93 -0.25 -0.39 4.18
CA GLN A 93 0.46 0.85 3.88
C GLN A 93 -0.38 1.83 3.03
N GLU A 94 -1.04 1.33 2.00
CA GLU A 94 -1.91 2.13 1.12
C GLU A 94 -3.14 2.63 1.88
N ALA A 95 -3.79 1.76 2.69
CA ALA A 95 -4.97 2.13 3.47
C ALA A 95 -4.64 3.22 4.51
N CYS A 96 -3.59 3.04 5.31
CA CYS A 96 -3.15 4.05 6.29
C CYS A 96 -2.74 5.36 5.60
N THR A 97 -2.04 5.28 4.47
CA THR A 97 -1.67 6.49 3.70
C THR A 97 -2.91 7.21 3.18
N ASN A 98 -3.92 6.47 2.70
CA ASN A 98 -5.17 7.06 2.23
C ASN A 98 -5.94 7.73 3.37
N ALA A 99 -6.01 7.11 4.54
CA ALA A 99 -6.63 7.66 5.74
C ALA A 99 -5.95 8.99 6.17
N LEU A 100 -4.63 9.02 6.21
CA LEU A 100 -3.86 10.19 6.64
C LEU A 100 -3.84 11.30 5.59
N LYS A 101 -3.74 10.95 4.30
CA LYS A 101 -3.54 11.93 3.22
C LYS A 101 -4.84 12.50 2.66
N TYR A 102 -5.89 11.68 2.62
CA TYR A 102 -7.13 12.04 1.90
C TYR A 102 -8.35 12.08 2.79
N ALA A 103 -8.36 11.34 3.91
CA ALA A 103 -9.52 11.28 4.78
C ALA A 103 -9.39 12.16 6.04
N ASP A 104 -8.23 12.79 6.27
CA ASP A 104 -7.94 13.58 7.48
C ASP A 104 -8.27 12.82 8.76
N ALA A 105 -7.98 11.52 8.78
CA ALA A 105 -8.26 10.64 9.90
C ALA A 105 -7.42 11.03 11.13
N LYS A 106 -8.05 11.00 12.31
CA LYS A 106 -7.39 11.24 13.59
C LYS A 106 -6.99 9.95 14.25
N GLU A 107 -7.82 8.93 14.09
CA GLU A 107 -7.64 7.60 14.66
C GLU A 107 -7.62 6.56 13.54
N ILE A 108 -6.64 5.67 13.59
CA ILE A 108 -6.52 4.53 12.69
C ILE A 108 -6.26 3.29 13.54
N CYS A 109 -7.04 2.25 13.31
CA CYS A 109 -6.86 0.95 13.93
C CYS A 109 -6.55 -0.11 12.87
N VAL A 110 -5.52 -0.91 13.12
CA VAL A 110 -5.12 -2.05 12.28
C VAL A 110 -5.20 -3.31 13.11
N VAL A 111 -6.02 -4.26 12.70
CA VAL A 111 -6.19 -5.56 13.38
C VAL A 111 -5.71 -6.65 12.45
N LEU A 112 -4.75 -7.44 12.92
CA LEU A 112 -4.30 -8.68 12.28
C LEU A 112 -4.83 -9.86 13.07
N GLU A 113 -5.64 -10.70 12.44
CA GLU A 113 -6.25 -11.85 13.09
C GLU A 113 -5.81 -13.15 12.41
N TYR A 114 -5.36 -14.12 13.23
CA TYR A 114 -5.04 -15.47 12.83
C TYR A 114 -6.15 -16.40 13.30
N THR A 115 -6.80 -17.10 12.36
CA THR A 115 -7.75 -18.18 12.65
C THR A 115 -7.13 -19.52 12.24
N GLU A 116 -7.83 -20.63 12.45
CA GLU A 116 -7.32 -21.95 12.02
C GLU A 116 -7.12 -22.04 10.50
N ASN A 117 -7.98 -21.37 9.74
CA ASN A 117 -8.05 -21.54 8.28
C ASN A 117 -7.69 -20.28 7.49
N ASP A 118 -7.55 -19.14 8.15
CA ASP A 118 -7.43 -17.86 7.46
C ASP A 118 -6.51 -16.89 8.23
N ILE A 119 -5.97 -15.93 7.50
CA ILE A 119 -5.44 -14.69 8.05
C ILE A 119 -6.32 -13.52 7.60
N SER A 120 -6.73 -12.69 8.56
CA SER A 120 -7.54 -11.49 8.30
C SER A 120 -6.78 -10.23 8.65
N LEU A 121 -6.99 -9.18 7.86
CA LEU A 121 -6.46 -7.85 8.14
C LEU A 121 -7.60 -6.85 8.03
N VAL A 122 -7.86 -6.11 9.11
CA VAL A 122 -8.85 -5.03 9.15
C VAL A 122 -8.14 -3.72 9.39
N ILE A 123 -8.44 -2.72 8.57
CA ILE A 123 -7.96 -1.35 8.74
C ILE A 123 -9.19 -0.45 8.82
N GLU A 124 -9.29 0.31 9.90
CA GLU A 124 -10.39 1.23 10.16
C GLU A 124 -9.84 2.64 10.43
N ASP A 125 -10.48 3.63 9.83
CA ASP A 125 -10.20 5.05 10.07
C ASP A 125 -11.48 5.83 10.38
N ASP A 126 -11.36 6.88 11.17
CA ASP A 126 -12.41 7.82 11.54
C ASP A 126 -12.52 9.04 10.61
N GLY A 127 -11.92 8.98 9.43
CA GLY A 127 -11.83 10.11 8.52
C GLY A 127 -13.16 10.49 7.86
N ILE A 128 -13.10 11.37 6.85
CA ILE A 128 -14.29 11.90 6.17
C ILE A 128 -15.08 10.83 5.40
N GLY A 129 -14.49 9.66 5.16
CA GLY A 129 -15.12 8.61 4.36
C GLY A 129 -15.47 9.04 2.93
N PHE A 130 -16.16 8.17 2.21
CA PHE A 130 -16.62 8.43 0.85
C PHE A 130 -17.79 7.53 0.46
N ASN A 131 -18.53 7.95 -0.57
CA ASN A 131 -19.63 7.15 -1.10
C ASN A 131 -19.11 6.06 -2.05
N THR A 132 -19.13 4.81 -1.60
CA THR A 132 -18.65 3.65 -2.36
C THR A 132 -19.46 3.35 -3.64
N LYS A 133 -20.69 3.86 -3.75
CA LYS A 133 -21.58 3.67 -4.92
C LYS A 133 -21.37 4.73 -6.02
N LYS A 134 -20.85 5.89 -5.68
CA LYS A 134 -20.48 6.89 -6.67
C LYS A 134 -19.21 6.42 -7.39
N LYS A 135 -19.26 6.20 -8.70
CA LYS A 135 -18.04 6.05 -9.50
C LYS A 135 -17.21 7.30 -9.27
N VAL A 136 -16.10 7.16 -8.55
CA VAL A 136 -15.14 8.26 -8.37
C VAL A 136 -14.75 8.71 -9.77
N ALA A 137 -15.06 9.97 -10.10
CA ALA A 137 -14.64 10.55 -11.37
C ALA A 137 -13.13 10.38 -11.46
N LYS A 138 -12.65 9.72 -12.52
CA LYS A 138 -11.24 9.43 -12.77
C LYS A 138 -10.48 10.75 -12.92
N THR A 139 -10.13 11.39 -11.83
CA THR A 139 -9.05 12.38 -11.82
C THR A 139 -7.74 11.60 -11.93
N LYS A 140 -6.79 12.11 -12.70
CA LYS A 140 -5.55 11.43 -13.12
C LYS A 140 -4.74 10.71 -12.02
N ASN A 141 -5.07 10.88 -10.73
CA ASN A 141 -4.35 10.31 -9.59
C ASN A 141 -5.23 9.74 -8.45
N SER A 142 -6.56 9.71 -8.55
CA SER A 142 -7.42 9.18 -7.49
C SER A 142 -8.26 8.01 -8.00
N GLY A 143 -8.28 6.91 -7.26
CA GLY A 143 -9.14 5.76 -7.52
C GLY A 143 -8.42 4.46 -7.91
N PHE A 144 -7.11 4.48 -8.17
CA PHE A 144 -6.36 3.26 -8.49
C PHE A 144 -6.02 2.42 -7.25
N GLY A 145 -5.83 3.03 -6.08
CA GLY A 145 -5.42 2.34 -4.86
C GLY A 145 -6.40 1.22 -4.46
N LEU A 146 -7.69 1.54 -4.40
CA LEU A 146 -8.72 0.55 -4.04
C LEU A 146 -8.86 -0.56 -5.09
N SER A 147 -8.68 -0.25 -6.37
CA SER A 147 -8.71 -1.25 -7.44
C SER A 147 -7.51 -2.21 -7.33
N ILE A 148 -6.33 -1.67 -7.06
CA ILE A 148 -5.10 -2.44 -6.87
C ILE A 148 -5.20 -3.33 -5.62
N MET A 149 -5.78 -2.83 -4.52
CA MET A 149 -6.03 -3.65 -3.32
C MET A 149 -6.93 -4.85 -3.65
N LYS A 150 -8.04 -4.61 -4.37
CA LYS A 150 -8.97 -5.68 -4.78
C LYS A 150 -8.28 -6.72 -5.66
N GLU A 151 -7.50 -6.28 -6.64
CA GLU A 151 -6.76 -7.17 -7.53
C GLU A 151 -5.74 -8.03 -6.76
N ARG A 152 -4.97 -7.42 -5.83
CA ARG A 152 -4.02 -8.14 -4.98
C ARG A 152 -4.67 -9.23 -4.15
N VAL A 153 -5.80 -8.92 -3.51
CA VAL A 153 -6.53 -9.91 -2.69
C VAL A 153 -7.12 -11.02 -3.55
N HIS A 154 -7.64 -10.67 -4.73
CA HIS A 154 -8.17 -11.67 -5.67
C HIS A 154 -7.09 -12.66 -6.15
N LEU A 155 -5.88 -12.19 -6.42
CA LEU A 155 -4.73 -13.04 -6.78
C LEU A 155 -4.33 -14.02 -5.67
N LEU A 156 -4.71 -13.75 -4.43
CA LEU A 156 -4.49 -14.63 -3.27
C LEU A 156 -5.69 -15.55 -2.98
N SER A 157 -6.68 -15.62 -3.87
CA SER A 157 -7.96 -16.29 -3.63
C SER A 157 -8.64 -15.81 -2.35
N GLY A 158 -8.39 -14.57 -1.95
CA GLY A 158 -8.94 -13.94 -0.75
C GLY A 158 -10.18 -13.10 -1.04
N GLU A 159 -10.78 -12.62 0.03
CA GLU A 159 -11.93 -11.73 0.00
C GLU A 159 -11.55 -10.35 0.54
N ILE A 160 -12.08 -9.29 -0.08
CA ILE A 160 -11.93 -7.91 0.40
C ILE A 160 -13.29 -7.22 0.45
N GLN A 161 -13.59 -6.61 1.57
CA GLN A 161 -14.75 -5.77 1.76
C GLN A 161 -14.31 -4.36 2.11
N ILE A 162 -14.88 -3.35 1.44
CA ILE A 162 -14.62 -1.94 1.72
C ILE A 162 -15.95 -1.29 2.05
N LYS A 163 -16.06 -0.79 3.28
CA LYS A 163 -17.21 -0.03 3.78
C LYS A 163 -16.74 1.39 4.03
N SER A 164 -17.43 2.36 3.45
CA SER A 164 -17.20 3.78 3.71
C SER A 164 -18.48 4.56 3.52
N GLU A 165 -18.68 5.55 4.34
CA GLU A 165 -19.80 6.49 4.28
C GLU A 165 -19.28 7.89 4.60
N GLU A 166 -19.79 8.89 3.88
CA GLU A 166 -19.39 10.28 4.09
C GLU A 166 -19.63 10.70 5.56
N GLY A 167 -18.59 11.15 6.24
CA GLY A 167 -18.59 11.53 7.65
C GLY A 167 -18.44 10.40 8.67
N LYS A 168 -18.23 9.13 8.22
CA LYS A 168 -18.14 7.97 9.13
C LYS A 168 -16.84 7.16 8.97
N GLY A 169 -15.88 7.68 8.19
CA GLY A 169 -14.62 7.00 7.96
C GLY A 169 -14.70 5.84 6.97
N THR A 170 -13.67 4.98 7.01
CA THR A 170 -13.56 3.83 6.11
C THR A 170 -13.10 2.60 6.88
N THR A 171 -13.69 1.45 6.56
CA THR A 171 -13.25 0.13 7.02
C THR A 171 -12.89 -0.72 5.81
N ILE A 172 -11.66 -1.25 5.79
CA ILE A 172 -11.17 -2.21 4.80
C ILE A 172 -10.93 -3.52 5.52
N SER A 173 -11.65 -4.57 5.15
CA SER A 173 -11.53 -5.91 5.72
C SER A 173 -11.07 -6.88 4.64
N ILE A 174 -10.01 -7.61 4.93
CA ILE A 174 -9.40 -8.59 4.02
C ILE A 174 -9.34 -9.93 4.75
N ARG A 175 -9.64 -11.00 4.02
CA ARG A 175 -9.51 -12.36 4.48
C ARG A 175 -8.80 -13.19 3.41
N VAL A 176 -7.73 -13.86 3.78
CA VAL A 176 -6.96 -14.71 2.89
C VAL A 176 -6.90 -16.11 3.49
N PRO A 177 -7.32 -17.16 2.75
CA PRO A 177 -7.21 -18.52 3.22
C PRO A 177 -5.77 -18.92 3.49
N ASN A 178 -5.54 -19.62 4.61
CA ASN A 178 -4.26 -20.23 4.93
C ASN A 178 -4.23 -21.62 4.28
N PHE A 179 -3.79 -21.70 3.04
CA PHE A 179 -3.52 -22.99 2.41
C PHE A 179 -2.25 -23.58 3.04
N VAL A 180 -2.43 -24.45 4.00
CA VAL A 180 -1.38 -25.40 4.39
C VAL A 180 -1.24 -26.33 3.20
N GLU A 181 -0.09 -26.26 2.50
CA GLU A 181 0.27 -27.35 1.58
C GLU A 181 0.47 -28.58 2.47
N GLU A 182 -0.40 -29.58 2.34
CA GLU A 182 -0.08 -30.92 2.81
C GLU A 182 1.23 -31.29 2.07
N GLU A 183 2.32 -31.43 2.80
CA GLU A 183 3.52 -32.04 2.27
C GLU A 183 3.08 -33.42 1.75
N GLU A 184 3.02 -33.58 0.44
CA GLU A 184 2.98 -34.91 -0.17
C GLU A 184 4.25 -35.63 0.24
N ASN A 185 4.14 -36.42 1.31
CA ASN A 185 5.17 -37.38 1.67
C ASN A 185 5.19 -38.45 0.57
N GLU A 186 6.10 -38.33 -0.40
CA GLU A 186 6.61 -39.45 -1.19
C GLU A 186 7.75 -40.16 -0.45
#